data_00f95d1fd537e4d920a54f3832835b27
#
_entry.id   00f95d1fd537e4d920a54f3832835b27
#
_cell.length_a   1.000
_cell.length_b   1.000
_cell.length_c   1.000
_cell.angle_alpha   90.00
_cell.angle_beta   90.00
_cell.angle_gamma   90.00
#
_symmetry.space_group_name_H-M   'P 1'
#
loop_
_entity.id
_entity.type
_entity.pdbx_description
1 polymer ?
#
loop_
_entity_poly.entity_id
_entity_poly.type
_entity_poly.pdbx_seq_one_letter_code
_entity_poly.pdbx_strand_id
1 'polypeptide(L)'
;GGKIYVVSREQEILETAEHFSMVPVFSPESSGGISWSIRNGLKAAQKHSLAVSGKLADHYVFGVTDQPMLTEGTIRRFLEQAQKSIYACAAWEGTLGNPVSFPRSAVEELMRLEGDCGGKKVLRRHLDECTLVPAAREEELKDIDTLEQLLEAEQADSVRNGR
;
A
#
# COMPACT_ATOMS: atom_id res chain seq x y z
N GLY A 1 10.25 9.50 -11.15
CA GLY A 1 9.81 8.26 -10.50
C GLY A 1 9.49 8.52 -9.03
N GLY A 2 8.50 7.81 -8.50
CA GLY A 2 8.13 7.93 -7.09
C GLY A 2 9.17 7.31 -6.15
N LYS A 3 9.14 7.70 -4.88
CA LYS A 3 9.91 7.08 -3.80
C LYS A 3 9.04 6.08 -3.06
N ILE A 4 9.63 4.98 -2.60
CA ILE A 4 8.96 3.98 -1.76
C ILE A 4 9.37 4.23 -0.31
N TYR A 5 8.39 4.32 0.57
CA TYR A 5 8.57 4.50 2.01
C TYR A 5 8.09 3.23 2.71
N VAL A 6 8.93 2.68 3.57
CA VAL A 6 8.58 1.52 4.40
C VAL A 6 8.42 2.01 5.83
N VAL A 7 7.19 1.92 6.32
CA VAL A 7 6.83 2.41 7.65
C VAL A 7 6.73 1.23 8.60
N SER A 8 7.56 1.21 9.62
CA SER A 8 7.57 0.13 10.61
C SER A 8 8.08 0.63 11.97
N ARG A 9 7.77 -0.08 13.03
CA ARG A 9 8.40 0.04 14.35
C ARG A 9 9.55 -0.96 14.55
N GLU A 10 9.63 -1.96 13.67
CA GLU A 10 10.62 -3.04 13.75
C GLU A 10 11.91 -2.64 13.01
N GLN A 11 13.02 -2.62 13.72
CA GLN A 11 14.32 -2.17 13.18
C GLN A 11 14.78 -3.04 12.01
N GLU A 12 14.59 -4.35 12.08
CA GLU A 12 14.97 -5.31 11.04
C GLU A 12 14.25 -5.01 9.68
N ILE A 13 12.97 -4.61 9.75
CA ILE A 13 12.20 -4.22 8.55
C ILE A 13 12.77 -2.93 7.95
N LEU A 14 13.14 -1.97 8.79
CA LEU A 14 13.70 -0.70 8.33
C LEU A 14 15.09 -0.89 7.69
N GLU A 15 15.94 -1.74 8.25
CA GLU A 15 17.24 -2.10 7.67
C GLU A 15 17.08 -2.83 6.33
N THR A 16 16.09 -3.74 6.23
CA THR A 16 15.74 -4.40 4.98
C THR A 16 15.29 -3.37 3.93
N ALA A 17 14.48 -2.38 4.31
CA ALA A 17 14.06 -1.32 3.41
C ALA A 17 15.25 -0.51 2.87
N GLU A 18 16.22 -0.17 3.71
CA GLU A 18 17.44 0.52 3.29
C GLU A 18 18.26 -0.33 2.30
N HIS A 19 18.40 -1.63 2.57
CA HIS A 19 19.09 -2.55 1.67
C HIS A 19 18.50 -2.53 0.25
N PHE A 20 17.18 -2.40 0.13
CA PHE A 20 16.48 -2.27 -1.15
C PHE A 20 16.34 -0.82 -1.66
N SER A 21 17.12 0.12 -1.11
CA SER A 21 17.08 1.54 -1.51
C SER A 21 15.71 2.20 -1.34
N MET A 22 14.89 1.69 -0.42
CA MET A 22 13.65 2.32 0.03
C MET A 22 13.93 3.27 1.18
N VAL A 23 12.99 4.16 1.47
CA VAL A 23 13.11 5.13 2.57
C VAL A 23 12.49 4.53 3.83
N PRO A 24 13.28 4.22 4.87
CA PRO A 24 12.74 3.74 6.13
C PRO A 24 12.06 4.87 6.90
N VAL A 25 10.93 4.57 7.50
CA VAL A 25 10.19 5.51 8.36
C VAL A 25 9.89 4.81 9.68
N PHE A 26 10.62 5.18 10.72
CA PHE A 26 10.39 4.65 12.06
C PHE A 26 9.09 5.22 12.64
N SER A 27 8.19 4.34 13.05
CA SER A 27 6.86 4.67 13.53
C SER A 27 6.51 3.86 14.78
N PRO A 28 7.07 4.21 15.94
CA PRO A 28 6.83 3.47 17.18
C PRO A 28 5.35 3.54 17.60
N GLU A 29 4.63 4.59 17.22
CA GLU A 29 3.21 4.77 17.50
C GLU A 29 2.31 3.80 16.72
N SER A 30 2.85 3.10 15.71
CA SER A 30 2.09 2.09 14.94
C SER A 30 1.58 0.92 15.78
N SER A 31 2.11 0.75 17.00
CA SER A 31 1.51 -0.15 18.02
C SER A 31 0.08 0.25 18.41
N GLY A 32 -0.29 1.51 18.23
CA GLY A 32 -1.63 2.06 18.46
C GLY A 32 -2.56 1.97 17.26
N GLY A 33 -2.17 1.27 16.19
CA GLY A 33 -3.00 1.02 15.01
C GLY A 33 -2.42 1.55 13.71
N ILE A 34 -2.94 1.04 12.59
CA ILE A 34 -2.47 1.32 11.23
C ILE A 34 -2.57 2.81 10.83
N SER A 35 -3.45 3.57 11.44
CA SER A 35 -3.58 5.01 11.21
C SER A 35 -2.30 5.78 11.49
N TRP A 36 -1.49 5.32 12.45
CA TRP A 36 -0.19 5.90 12.75
C TRP A 36 0.82 5.67 11.62
N SER A 37 0.85 4.46 11.06
CA SER A 37 1.70 4.13 9.91
C SER A 37 1.36 5.01 8.70
N ILE A 38 0.07 5.19 8.42
CA ILE A 38 -0.41 6.06 7.34
C ILE A 38 0.04 7.50 7.56
N ARG A 39 -0.18 8.06 8.76
CA ARG A 39 0.17 9.45 9.08
C ARG A 39 1.68 9.70 9.03
N ASN A 40 2.47 8.79 9.61
CA ASN A 40 3.93 8.94 9.64
C ASN A 40 4.54 8.76 8.24
N GLY A 41 4.03 7.82 7.44
CA GLY A 41 4.41 7.66 6.05
C GLY A 41 4.09 8.90 5.20
N LEU A 42 2.89 9.46 5.34
CA LEU A 42 2.50 10.69 4.64
C LEU A 42 3.39 11.87 5.02
N LYS A 43 3.65 12.10 6.31
CA LYS A 43 4.54 13.17 6.77
C LYS A 43 5.94 13.05 6.17
N ALA A 44 6.49 11.83 6.16
CA ALA A 44 7.81 11.57 5.58
C ALA A 44 7.81 11.84 4.06
N ALA A 45 6.81 11.34 3.34
CA ALA A 45 6.68 11.54 1.90
C ALA A 45 6.50 13.03 1.53
N GLN A 46 5.68 13.77 2.26
CA GLN A 46 5.47 15.20 2.05
C GLN A 46 6.74 16.01 2.31
N LYS A 47 7.41 15.75 3.44
CA LYS A 47 8.68 16.41 3.79
C LYS A 47 9.73 16.20 2.71
N HIS A 48 9.87 14.96 2.23
CA HIS A 48 10.82 14.63 1.17
C HIS A 48 10.47 15.30 -0.15
N SER A 49 9.21 15.25 -0.56
CA SER A 49 8.72 15.84 -1.81
C SER A 49 8.98 17.36 -1.85
N LEU A 50 8.67 18.06 -0.75
CA LEU A 50 8.96 19.49 -0.61
C LEU A 50 10.45 19.80 -0.66
N ALA A 51 11.29 18.99 -0.01
CA ALA A 51 12.73 19.19 0.01
C ALA A 51 13.39 19.01 -1.37
N VAL A 52 12.90 18.04 -2.17
CA VAL A 52 13.49 17.69 -3.47
C VAL A 52 12.93 18.53 -4.61
N SER A 53 11.62 18.77 -4.63
CA SER A 53 10.93 19.41 -5.77
C SER A 53 10.24 20.73 -5.45
N GLY A 54 10.20 21.13 -4.18
CA GLY A 54 9.42 22.30 -3.72
C GLY A 54 7.91 22.12 -3.83
N LYS A 55 7.42 20.93 -4.19
CA LYS A 55 6.00 20.64 -4.39
C LYS A 55 5.61 19.34 -3.69
N LEU A 56 4.36 19.24 -3.27
CA LEU A 56 3.78 18.00 -2.79
C LEU A 56 3.47 17.06 -3.97
N ALA A 57 3.53 15.76 -3.74
CA ALA A 57 3.09 14.78 -4.71
C ALA A 57 1.58 14.91 -5.00
N ASP A 58 1.17 14.57 -6.21
CA ASP A 58 -0.24 14.64 -6.60
C ASP A 58 -1.03 13.42 -6.11
N HIS A 59 -0.36 12.26 -5.98
CA HIS A 59 -0.95 11.01 -5.50
C HIS A 59 -0.03 10.31 -4.50
N TYR A 60 -0.66 9.57 -3.59
CA TYR A 60 -0.02 8.69 -2.61
C TYR A 60 -0.59 7.28 -2.75
N VAL A 61 0.28 6.31 -2.99
CA VAL A 61 -0.09 4.90 -3.08
C VAL A 61 0.27 4.19 -1.79
N PHE A 62 -0.67 3.45 -1.25
CA PHE A 62 -0.49 2.62 -0.06
C PHE A 62 -0.59 1.16 -0.43
N GLY A 63 0.40 0.40 -0.03
CA GLY A 63 0.42 -1.06 -0.07
C GLY A 63 0.61 -1.63 1.33
N VAL A 64 0.42 -2.92 1.45
CA VAL A 64 0.67 -3.70 2.67
C VAL A 64 1.73 -4.76 2.37
N THR A 65 2.41 -5.25 3.40
CA THR A 65 3.51 -6.21 3.27
C THR A 65 3.08 -7.66 3.50
N ASP A 66 1.84 -7.87 3.90
CA ASP A 66 1.24 -9.18 4.20
C ASP A 66 0.51 -9.81 2.99
N GLN A 67 0.69 -9.25 1.78
CA GLN A 67 0.18 -9.80 0.52
C GLN A 67 1.33 -10.25 -0.41
N PRO A 68 2.08 -11.30 -0.05
CA PRO A 68 3.28 -11.73 -0.78
C PRO A 68 2.98 -12.30 -2.17
N MET A 69 1.73 -12.68 -2.45
CA MET A 69 1.31 -13.21 -3.74
C MET A 69 0.97 -12.13 -4.77
N LEU A 70 1.02 -10.83 -4.39
CA LEU A 70 0.79 -9.72 -5.28
C LEU A 70 1.86 -9.65 -6.37
N THR A 71 1.46 -9.81 -7.63
CA THR A 71 2.40 -9.91 -8.76
C THR A 71 2.84 -8.53 -9.29
N GLU A 72 4.03 -8.50 -9.88
CA GLU A 72 4.53 -7.31 -10.57
C GLU A 72 3.56 -6.85 -11.67
N GLY A 73 2.95 -7.79 -12.41
CA GLY A 73 1.99 -7.49 -13.46
C GLY A 73 0.77 -6.73 -12.94
N THR A 74 0.22 -7.15 -11.80
CA THR A 74 -0.90 -6.46 -11.16
C THR A 74 -0.48 -5.09 -10.62
N ILE A 75 0.69 -4.98 -9.98
CA ILE A 75 1.22 -3.69 -9.52
C ILE A 75 1.41 -2.72 -10.69
N ARG A 76 1.98 -3.16 -11.80
CA ARG A 76 2.22 -2.33 -12.99
C ARG A 76 0.90 -1.79 -13.56
N ARG A 77 -0.09 -2.67 -13.78
CA ARG A 77 -1.43 -2.25 -14.24
C ARG A 77 -2.08 -1.27 -13.26
N PHE A 78 -1.95 -1.54 -11.95
CA PHE A 78 -2.48 -0.66 -10.93
C PHE A 78 -1.86 0.74 -11.02
N LEU A 79 -0.53 0.86 -11.09
CA LEU A 79 0.16 2.15 -11.16
C LEU A 79 -0.19 2.93 -12.44
N GLU A 80 -0.35 2.25 -13.57
CA GLU A 80 -0.79 2.87 -14.83
C GLU A 80 -2.20 3.45 -14.73
N GLN A 81 -3.12 2.75 -14.07
CA GLN A 81 -4.49 3.23 -13.86
C GLN A 81 -4.54 4.33 -12.79
N ALA A 82 -3.80 4.19 -11.70
CA ALA A 82 -3.75 5.17 -10.62
C ALA A 82 -3.29 6.56 -11.10
N GLN A 83 -2.39 6.63 -12.10
CA GLN A 83 -1.96 7.90 -12.70
C GLN A 83 -3.07 8.64 -13.47
N LYS A 84 -4.12 7.94 -13.91
CA LYS A 84 -5.22 8.46 -14.71
C LYS A 84 -6.52 8.63 -13.92
N SER A 85 -6.53 8.20 -12.67
CA SER A 85 -7.71 8.14 -11.81
C SER A 85 -7.58 9.10 -10.63
N ILE A 86 -8.71 9.59 -10.11
CA ILE A 86 -8.73 10.37 -8.87
C ILE A 86 -8.36 9.46 -7.69
N TYR A 87 -9.12 8.37 -7.53
CA TYR A 87 -8.83 7.28 -6.62
C TYR A 87 -8.64 5.99 -7.42
N ALA A 88 -7.80 5.08 -6.95
CA ALA A 88 -7.71 3.73 -7.51
C ALA A 88 -7.54 2.70 -6.40
N CYS A 89 -8.08 1.51 -6.61
CA CYS A 89 -8.00 0.42 -5.65
C CYS A 89 -7.85 -0.90 -6.39
N ALA A 90 -6.88 -1.73 -5.99
CA ALA A 90 -6.85 -3.10 -6.46
C ALA A 90 -8.07 -3.86 -5.92
N ALA A 91 -8.71 -4.66 -6.76
CA ALA A 91 -9.93 -5.35 -6.38
C ALA A 91 -10.02 -6.73 -7.04
N TRP A 92 -10.74 -7.63 -6.42
CA TRP A 92 -11.13 -8.92 -6.97
C TRP A 92 -12.64 -9.10 -6.81
N GLU A 93 -13.36 -9.29 -7.93
CA GLU A 93 -14.81 -9.46 -7.96
C GLU A 93 -15.58 -8.44 -7.09
N GLY A 94 -15.13 -7.18 -7.11
CA GLY A 94 -15.74 -6.09 -6.33
C GLY A 94 -15.26 -5.99 -4.88
N THR A 95 -14.48 -6.96 -4.38
CA THR A 95 -13.84 -6.88 -3.07
C THR A 95 -12.60 -5.99 -3.13
N LEU A 96 -12.57 -4.95 -2.30
CA LEU A 96 -11.49 -3.99 -2.24
C LEU A 96 -10.23 -4.58 -1.59
N GLY A 97 -9.09 -4.47 -2.27
CA GLY A 97 -7.78 -4.94 -1.81
C GLY A 97 -6.77 -3.81 -1.62
N ASN A 98 -5.51 -4.16 -1.74
CA ASN A 98 -4.36 -3.25 -1.83
C ASN A 98 -3.56 -3.60 -3.09
N PRO A 99 -2.84 -2.64 -3.68
CA PRO A 99 -2.66 -1.25 -3.26
C PRO A 99 -3.89 -0.35 -3.49
N VAL A 100 -3.87 0.81 -2.81
CA VAL A 100 -4.86 1.88 -2.97
C VAL A 100 -4.15 3.20 -3.24
N SER A 101 -4.65 3.99 -4.19
CA SER A 101 -4.14 5.32 -4.53
C SER A 101 -5.11 6.42 -4.10
N PHE A 102 -4.57 7.44 -3.48
CA PHE A 102 -5.30 8.61 -3.02
C PHE A 102 -4.73 9.88 -3.66
N PRO A 103 -5.58 10.83 -4.07
CA PRO A 103 -5.13 12.15 -4.50
C PRO A 103 -4.62 12.97 -3.30
N ARG A 104 -3.83 14.01 -3.57
CA ARG A 104 -3.37 14.95 -2.54
C ARG A 104 -4.52 15.56 -1.72
N SER A 105 -5.68 15.77 -2.32
CA SER A 105 -6.86 16.29 -1.63
C SER A 105 -7.38 15.38 -0.51
N ALA A 106 -7.12 14.07 -0.56
CA ALA A 106 -7.53 13.14 0.47
C ALA A 106 -6.59 13.10 1.70
N VAL A 107 -5.43 13.77 1.64
CA VAL A 107 -4.42 13.72 2.72
C VAL A 107 -5.01 14.18 4.05
N GLU A 108 -5.84 15.21 4.07
CA GLU A 108 -6.44 15.70 5.30
C GLU A 108 -7.36 14.65 5.96
N GLU A 109 -8.14 13.91 5.18
CA GLU A 109 -8.97 12.81 5.69
C GLU A 109 -8.10 11.64 6.20
N LEU A 110 -7.04 11.29 5.47
CA LEU A 110 -6.10 10.26 5.89
C LEU A 110 -5.38 10.62 7.19
N MET A 111 -5.04 11.88 7.38
CA MET A 111 -4.39 12.40 8.61
C MET A 111 -5.33 12.41 9.82
N ARG A 112 -6.64 12.34 9.61
CA ARG A 112 -7.67 12.25 10.67
C ARG A 112 -8.03 10.81 11.05
N LEU A 113 -7.45 9.80 10.40
CA LEU A 113 -7.66 8.41 10.77
C LEU A 113 -7.12 8.13 12.18
N GLU A 114 -7.82 7.27 12.92
CA GLU A 114 -7.48 6.89 14.29
C GLU A 114 -7.54 5.38 14.49
N GLY A 115 -6.74 4.86 15.41
CA GLY A 115 -6.70 3.44 15.78
C GLY A 115 -6.39 2.54 14.57
N ASP A 116 -7.05 1.42 14.47
CA ASP A 116 -6.92 0.44 13.38
C ASP A 116 -7.73 0.77 12.12
N CYS A 117 -8.03 2.05 11.91
CA CYS A 117 -8.68 2.49 10.70
C CYS A 117 -7.65 2.72 9.59
N GLY A 118 -7.70 1.91 8.54
CA GLY A 118 -6.87 2.04 7.35
C GLY A 118 -7.47 2.96 6.28
N GLY A 119 -6.72 3.19 5.21
CA GLY A 119 -7.10 4.06 4.09
C GLY A 119 -8.42 3.66 3.41
N LYS A 120 -8.79 2.39 3.43
CA LYS A 120 -10.09 1.93 2.87
C LYS A 120 -11.31 2.60 3.53
N LYS A 121 -11.19 3.08 4.78
CA LYS A 121 -12.26 3.86 5.43
C LYS A 121 -12.51 5.19 4.72
N VAL A 122 -11.45 5.85 4.28
CA VAL A 122 -11.54 7.07 3.46
C VAL A 122 -12.05 6.71 2.07
N LEU A 123 -11.47 5.69 1.42
CA LEU A 123 -11.83 5.27 0.08
C LEU A 123 -13.34 4.98 -0.07
N ARG A 124 -13.96 4.32 0.93
CA ARG A 124 -15.40 3.99 0.89
C ARG A 124 -16.32 5.20 0.77
N ARG A 125 -15.84 6.41 1.10
CA ARG A 125 -16.60 7.66 0.92
C ARG A 125 -16.49 8.23 -0.50
N HIS A 126 -15.56 7.70 -1.30
CA HIS A 126 -15.20 8.20 -2.63
C HIS A 126 -15.25 7.08 -3.69
N LEU A 127 -16.08 6.05 -3.47
CA LEU A 127 -16.16 4.90 -4.39
C LEU A 127 -16.68 5.28 -5.78
N ASP A 128 -17.49 6.32 -5.86
CA ASP A 128 -17.99 6.90 -7.11
C ASP A 128 -16.90 7.53 -7.97
N GLU A 129 -15.79 7.95 -7.36
CA GLU A 129 -14.60 8.51 -8.03
C GLU A 129 -13.45 7.51 -8.12
N CYS A 130 -13.66 6.26 -7.67
CA CYS A 130 -12.62 5.24 -7.55
C CYS A 130 -12.61 4.28 -8.73
N THR A 131 -11.48 4.16 -9.40
CA THR A 131 -11.24 3.12 -10.40
C THR A 131 -10.83 1.82 -9.70
N LEU A 132 -11.64 0.77 -9.87
CA LEU A 132 -11.28 -0.57 -9.41
C LEU A 132 -10.37 -1.24 -10.44
N VAL A 133 -9.16 -1.59 -10.04
CA VAL A 133 -8.17 -2.25 -10.90
C VAL A 133 -8.16 -3.74 -10.56
N PRO A 134 -8.58 -4.61 -11.51
CA PRO A 134 -8.69 -6.03 -11.21
C PRO A 134 -7.31 -6.66 -10.98
N ALA A 135 -7.17 -7.39 -9.88
CA ALA A 135 -6.09 -8.34 -9.68
C ALA A 135 -6.19 -9.50 -10.68
N ALA A 136 -5.11 -10.19 -10.97
CA ALA A 136 -5.14 -11.34 -11.87
C ALA A 136 -5.81 -12.55 -11.21
N ARG A 137 -5.77 -12.63 -9.89
CA ARG A 137 -6.33 -13.72 -9.06
C ARG A 137 -6.67 -13.23 -7.67
N GLU A 138 -7.58 -13.95 -7.01
CA GLU A 138 -7.99 -13.65 -5.63
C GLU A 138 -6.82 -13.67 -4.65
N GLU A 139 -5.92 -14.66 -4.80
CA GLU A 139 -4.79 -14.90 -3.91
C GLU A 139 -3.82 -13.71 -3.83
N GLU A 140 -3.76 -12.88 -4.88
CA GLU A 140 -2.92 -11.68 -4.87
C GLU A 140 -3.32 -10.65 -3.81
N LEU A 141 -4.59 -10.66 -3.41
CA LEU A 141 -5.14 -9.71 -2.44
C LEU A 141 -5.41 -10.33 -1.07
N LYS A 142 -5.01 -11.58 -0.84
CA LYS A 142 -5.15 -12.25 0.45
C LYS A 142 -4.00 -11.88 1.37
N ASP A 143 -4.36 -11.47 2.58
CA ASP A 143 -3.41 -11.25 3.66
C ASP A 143 -2.91 -12.60 4.19
N ILE A 144 -1.62 -12.69 4.47
CA ILE A 144 -0.97 -13.87 5.03
C ILE A 144 -0.42 -13.49 6.41
N ASP A 145 -1.06 -14.02 7.46
CA ASP A 145 -0.77 -13.68 8.84
C ASP A 145 0.10 -14.72 9.57
N THR A 146 0.22 -15.93 8.99
CA THR A 146 0.94 -17.03 9.62
C THR A 146 1.94 -17.70 8.66
N LEU A 147 2.99 -18.30 9.24
CA LEU A 147 3.96 -19.08 8.47
C LEU A 147 3.30 -20.27 7.74
N GLU A 148 2.29 -20.89 8.33
CA GLU A 148 1.55 -21.99 7.71
C GLU A 148 0.84 -21.53 6.44
N GLN A 149 0.13 -20.39 6.49
CA GLN A 149 -0.51 -19.77 5.32
C GLN A 149 0.50 -19.42 4.22
N LEU A 150 1.70 -18.94 4.60
CA LEU A 150 2.76 -18.63 3.65
C LEU A 150 3.23 -19.90 2.93
N LEU A 151 3.50 -20.97 3.66
CA LEU A 151 3.94 -22.25 3.08
C LEU A 151 2.88 -22.86 2.16
N GLU A 152 1.59 -22.77 2.53
CA GLU A 152 0.48 -23.21 1.68
C GLU A 152 0.41 -22.40 0.38
N ALA A 153 0.57 -21.09 0.46
CA ALA A 153 0.55 -20.19 -0.70
C ALA A 153 1.72 -20.48 -1.65
N GLU A 154 2.93 -20.68 -1.13
CA GLU A 154 4.12 -21.01 -1.91
C GLU A 154 3.99 -22.38 -2.61
N GLN A 155 3.42 -23.38 -1.93
CA GLN A 155 3.17 -24.69 -2.51
C GLN A 155 2.15 -24.62 -3.67
N ALA A 156 1.06 -23.87 -3.47
CA ALA A 156 0.04 -23.67 -4.50
C ALA A 156 0.60 -22.95 -5.74
N ASP A 157 1.49 -21.98 -5.56
CA ASP A 157 2.12 -21.25 -6.67
C ASP A 157 3.15 -22.11 -7.41
N SER A 158 3.92 -22.91 -6.69
CA SER A 158 4.89 -23.86 -7.26
C SER A 158 4.23 -24.93 -8.15
N VAL A 159 3.07 -25.44 -7.76
CA VAL A 159 2.29 -26.41 -8.55
C VAL A 159 1.77 -25.77 -9.83
N ARG A 160 1.39 -24.49 -9.81
CA ARG A 160 0.88 -23.78 -10.99
C ARG A 160 1.98 -23.38 -11.98
N ASN A 161 3.15 -22.98 -11.48
CA ASN A 161 4.28 -22.53 -12.31
C ASN A 161 5.16 -23.71 -12.82
N GLY A 162 4.96 -24.91 -12.33
CA GLY A 162 5.65 -26.14 -12.71
C GLY A 162 5.03 -26.91 -13.88
N ARG A 163 4.12 -26.31 -14.64
CA ARG A 163 3.51 -26.91 -15.85
C ARG A 163 3.93 -26.18 -17.11
#